data_d5ba2972621cefb5119177b8f752c6d9
#
_entry.id   d5ba2972621cefb5119177b8f752c6d9
#
_cell.length_a   1.000
_cell.length_b   1.000
_cell.length_c   1.000
_cell.angle_alpha   90.00
_cell.angle_beta   90.00
_cell.angle_gamma   90.00
#
_symmetry.space_group_name_H-M   'P 1'
#
loop_
_entity.id
_entity.type
_entity.pdbx_description
1 polymer ?
#
loop_
_entity_poly.entity_id
_entity_poly.type
_entity_poly.pdbx_seq_one_letter_code
_entity_poly.pdbx_strand_id
1 'polypeptide(L)'
;MATRAEKDAAILELVEDIKGTNVLYLADASSMSSEATANLRRACFNGGVRMKVVKNTLLKKAMERIENKDYSALFPTLAGQTAILTSEKGNAPAKLMQEFRKKTPKNVQPRPVLKSAWIDEAVFIGDDQIALLATLKGKEELIGEIITLLQSPIKNVIGALQGGGGHKIAGLVKALEERASA
;
A
#
# COMPACT_ATOMS: atom_id res chain seq x y z
N MET A 1 -5.24 -35.29 10.11
CA MET A 1 -4.46 -34.71 8.98
C MET A 1 -5.43 -34.32 7.89
N ALA A 2 -5.26 -33.15 7.26
CA ALA A 2 -6.15 -32.72 6.17
C ALA A 2 -6.11 -33.70 4.99
N THR A 3 -7.25 -34.10 4.49
CA THR A 3 -7.43 -35.02 3.35
C THR A 3 -6.96 -34.35 2.05
N ARG A 4 -6.77 -35.10 0.98
CA ARG A 4 -6.39 -34.58 -0.33
C ARG A 4 -7.46 -33.62 -0.87
N ALA A 5 -8.72 -33.98 -0.72
CA ALA A 5 -9.85 -33.16 -1.15
C ALA A 5 -9.89 -31.79 -0.41
N GLU A 6 -9.67 -31.77 0.91
CA GLU A 6 -9.60 -30.52 1.68
C GLU A 6 -8.44 -29.62 1.27
N LYS A 7 -7.30 -30.20 0.89
CA LYS A 7 -6.15 -29.42 0.38
C LYS A 7 -6.44 -28.82 -0.99
N ASP A 8 -7.10 -29.57 -1.86
CA ASP A 8 -7.49 -29.09 -3.19
C ASP A 8 -8.57 -28.00 -3.08
N ALA A 9 -9.53 -28.14 -2.18
CA ALA A 9 -10.51 -27.09 -1.89
C ALA A 9 -9.83 -25.81 -1.37
N ALA A 10 -8.89 -25.92 -0.42
CA ALA A 10 -8.12 -24.78 0.07
C ALA A 10 -7.28 -24.10 -1.02
N ILE A 11 -6.73 -24.86 -1.97
CA ILE A 11 -5.99 -24.28 -3.10
C ILE A 11 -6.94 -23.51 -4.01
N LEU A 12 -8.14 -24.01 -4.29
CA LEU A 12 -9.13 -23.32 -5.11
C LEU A 12 -9.57 -22.00 -4.48
N GLU A 13 -9.87 -22.02 -3.18
CA GLU A 13 -10.22 -20.82 -2.42
C GLU A 13 -9.09 -19.75 -2.48
N LEU A 14 -7.83 -20.20 -2.34
CA LEU A 14 -6.68 -19.31 -2.47
C LEU A 14 -6.50 -18.73 -3.87
N VAL A 15 -6.76 -19.51 -4.89
CA VAL A 15 -6.72 -19.07 -6.29
C VAL A 15 -7.78 -17.99 -6.54
N GLU A 16 -8.99 -18.14 -6.00
CA GLU A 16 -10.04 -17.13 -6.11
C GLU A 16 -9.65 -15.83 -5.39
N ASP A 17 -9.15 -15.93 -4.15
CA ASP A 17 -8.69 -14.77 -3.38
C ASP A 17 -7.56 -14.00 -4.10
N ILE A 18 -6.61 -14.70 -4.72
CA ILE A 18 -5.46 -14.08 -5.40
C ILE A 18 -5.84 -13.55 -6.79
N LYS A 19 -6.71 -14.24 -7.53
CA LYS A 19 -7.17 -13.77 -8.85
C LYS A 19 -7.91 -12.43 -8.75
N GLY A 20 -8.71 -12.27 -7.71
CA GLY A 20 -9.53 -11.08 -7.48
C GLY A 20 -8.74 -9.83 -7.07
N THR A 21 -7.44 -9.96 -6.75
CA THR A 21 -6.63 -8.83 -6.26
C THR A 21 -5.36 -8.64 -7.08
N ASN A 22 -4.97 -7.37 -7.26
CA ASN A 22 -3.71 -6.99 -7.89
C ASN A 22 -2.61 -6.70 -6.85
N VAL A 23 -2.92 -6.89 -5.58
CA VAL A 23 -2.02 -6.57 -4.47
C VAL A 23 -1.91 -7.77 -3.55
N LEU A 24 -0.72 -8.33 -3.45
CA LEU A 24 -0.42 -9.49 -2.61
C LEU A 24 0.84 -9.22 -1.78
N TYR A 25 0.69 -9.21 -0.47
CA TYR A 25 1.81 -9.11 0.47
C TYR A 25 2.02 -10.43 1.19
N LEU A 26 3.26 -10.83 1.33
CA LEU A 26 3.68 -11.97 2.12
C LEU A 26 4.43 -11.47 3.35
N ALA A 27 3.88 -11.72 4.52
CA ALA A 27 4.44 -11.28 5.79
C ALA A 27 4.71 -12.46 6.72
N ASP A 28 5.70 -12.32 7.56
CA ASP A 28 5.97 -13.24 8.66
C ASP A 28 5.35 -12.70 9.95
N ALA A 29 4.33 -13.39 10.42
CA ALA A 29 3.66 -13.13 11.68
C ALA A 29 4.06 -14.15 12.78
N SER A 30 5.18 -14.86 12.62
CA SER A 30 5.68 -15.81 13.60
C SER A 30 6.12 -15.10 14.89
N SER A 31 6.13 -15.84 16.00
CA SER A 31 6.59 -15.33 17.31
C SER A 31 5.79 -14.14 17.87
N MET A 32 4.59 -13.89 17.35
CA MET A 32 3.64 -12.93 17.92
C MET A 32 2.79 -13.62 18.98
N SER A 33 2.44 -12.89 20.05
CA SER A 33 1.47 -13.36 21.02
C SER A 33 0.08 -13.53 20.38
N SER A 34 -0.76 -14.35 20.98
CA SER A 34 -2.15 -14.54 20.52
C SER A 34 -2.93 -13.23 20.49
N GLU A 35 -2.74 -12.38 21.52
CA GLU A 35 -3.34 -11.06 21.59
C GLU A 35 -2.86 -10.14 20.48
N ALA A 36 -1.54 -10.07 20.21
CA ALA A 36 -0.98 -9.28 19.15
C ALA A 36 -1.50 -9.74 17.77
N THR A 37 -1.63 -11.05 17.56
CA THR A 37 -2.18 -11.62 16.32
C THR A 37 -3.66 -11.26 16.15
N ALA A 38 -4.44 -11.30 17.22
CA ALA A 38 -5.85 -10.88 17.20
C ALA A 38 -5.99 -9.39 16.90
N ASN A 39 -5.15 -8.55 17.51
CA ASN A 39 -5.12 -7.11 17.25
C ASN A 39 -4.68 -6.80 15.80
N LEU A 40 -3.71 -7.53 15.25
CA LEU A 40 -3.31 -7.42 13.86
C LEU A 40 -4.48 -7.77 12.91
N ARG A 41 -5.20 -8.84 13.17
CA ARG A 41 -6.37 -9.23 12.37
C ARG A 41 -7.48 -8.18 12.40
N ARG A 42 -7.75 -7.58 13.57
CA ARG A 42 -8.71 -6.48 13.70
C ARG A 42 -8.26 -5.24 12.93
N ALA A 43 -6.98 -4.90 13.03
CA ALA A 43 -6.40 -3.78 12.28
C ALA A 43 -6.49 -4.02 10.78
N CYS A 44 -6.21 -5.24 10.30
CA CYS A 44 -6.37 -5.63 8.90
C CYS A 44 -7.82 -5.47 8.44
N PHE A 45 -8.77 -5.99 9.20
CA PHE A 45 -10.19 -5.89 8.88
C PHE A 45 -10.66 -4.42 8.78
N ASN A 46 -10.29 -3.59 9.76
CA ASN A 46 -10.62 -2.17 9.76
C ASN A 46 -9.96 -1.39 8.61
N GLY A 47 -8.79 -1.83 8.17
CA GLY A 47 -8.05 -1.24 7.04
C GLY A 47 -8.47 -1.78 5.66
N GLY A 48 -9.48 -2.64 5.57
CA GLY A 48 -9.90 -3.26 4.31
C GLY A 48 -8.87 -4.24 3.73
N VAL A 49 -8.01 -4.79 4.59
CA VAL A 49 -6.99 -5.77 4.22
C VAL A 49 -7.44 -7.15 4.69
N ARG A 50 -7.49 -8.12 3.79
CA ARG A 50 -7.77 -9.52 4.15
C ARG A 50 -6.47 -10.20 4.56
N MET A 51 -6.46 -10.85 5.73
CA MET A 51 -5.31 -11.59 6.24
C MET A 51 -5.66 -13.07 6.37
N LYS A 52 -4.91 -13.92 5.66
CA LYS A 52 -4.95 -15.40 5.78
C LYS A 52 -3.55 -15.94 6.09
N VAL A 53 -3.46 -16.87 7.03
CA VAL A 53 -2.21 -17.62 7.28
C VAL A 53 -2.31 -18.93 6.53
N VAL A 54 -1.35 -19.20 5.67
CA VAL A 54 -1.41 -20.32 4.72
C VAL A 54 -0.11 -21.11 4.72
N LYS A 55 -0.22 -22.39 4.44
CA LYS A 55 0.94 -23.26 4.26
C LYS A 55 1.63 -22.94 2.93
N ASN A 56 2.96 -22.68 2.96
CA ASN A 56 3.74 -22.30 1.79
C ASN A 56 3.57 -23.23 0.58
N THR A 57 3.48 -24.54 0.83
CA THR A 57 3.29 -25.53 -0.25
C THR A 57 1.93 -25.41 -0.96
N LEU A 58 0.88 -25.00 -0.24
CA LEU A 58 -0.46 -24.79 -0.83
C LEU A 58 -0.45 -23.46 -1.59
N LEU A 59 0.17 -22.44 -1.02
CA LEU A 59 0.32 -21.12 -1.64
C LEU A 59 1.10 -21.22 -2.96
N LYS A 60 2.23 -21.94 -2.97
CA LYS A 60 3.02 -22.17 -4.20
C LYS A 60 2.17 -22.82 -5.28
N LYS A 61 1.43 -23.89 -4.96
CA LYS A 61 0.53 -24.57 -5.92
C LYS A 61 -0.62 -23.67 -6.39
N ALA A 62 -1.13 -22.78 -5.54
CA ALA A 62 -2.17 -21.84 -5.93
C ALA A 62 -1.61 -20.80 -6.91
N MET A 63 -0.40 -20.27 -6.68
CA MET A 63 0.27 -19.33 -7.57
C MET A 63 0.63 -19.98 -8.93
N GLU A 64 1.09 -21.23 -8.94
CA GLU A 64 1.39 -22.00 -10.17
C GLU A 64 0.14 -22.26 -11.04
N ARG A 65 -1.06 -22.29 -10.46
CA ARG A 65 -2.34 -22.45 -11.19
C ARG A 65 -2.86 -21.16 -11.82
N ILE A 66 -2.23 -20.03 -11.53
CA ILE A 66 -2.65 -18.73 -12.06
C ILE A 66 -1.75 -18.41 -13.25
N GLU A 67 -2.25 -18.64 -14.46
CA GLU A 67 -1.47 -18.48 -15.70
C GLU A 67 -1.23 -17.02 -16.11
N ASN A 68 -2.03 -16.08 -15.59
CA ASN A 68 -2.03 -14.68 -16.03
C ASN A 68 -1.08 -13.77 -15.25
N LYS A 69 -0.41 -14.27 -14.20
CA LYS A 69 0.44 -13.46 -13.31
C LYS A 69 1.72 -14.24 -12.98
N ASP A 70 2.87 -13.62 -13.14
CA ASP A 70 4.15 -14.26 -12.81
C ASP A 70 4.51 -14.03 -11.34
N TYR A 71 4.52 -15.11 -10.57
CA TYR A 71 4.89 -15.12 -9.16
C TYR A 71 6.22 -15.85 -8.89
N SER A 72 6.98 -16.21 -9.92
CA SER A 72 8.21 -16.99 -9.78
C SER A 72 9.23 -16.32 -8.86
N ALA A 73 9.32 -15.01 -8.89
CA ALA A 73 10.21 -14.22 -8.02
C ALA A 73 9.82 -14.27 -6.53
N LEU A 74 8.59 -14.67 -6.19
CA LEU A 74 8.14 -14.81 -4.79
C LEU A 74 8.50 -16.18 -4.18
N PHE A 75 8.77 -17.20 -4.99
CA PHE A 75 9.01 -18.55 -4.48
C PHE A 75 10.20 -18.66 -3.50
N PRO A 76 11.33 -17.98 -3.71
CA PRO A 76 12.45 -18.02 -2.76
C PRO A 76 12.09 -17.45 -1.38
N THR A 77 11.10 -16.54 -1.31
CA THR A 77 10.69 -15.89 -0.05
C THR A 77 9.70 -16.73 0.77
N LEU A 78 9.20 -17.84 0.23
CA LEU A 78 8.25 -18.75 0.88
C LEU A 78 8.93 -19.69 1.88
N ALA A 79 9.71 -19.16 2.81
CA ALA A 79 10.33 -19.90 3.90
C ALA A 79 9.66 -19.57 5.25
N GLY A 80 9.52 -20.54 6.16
CA GLY A 80 8.90 -20.35 7.48
C GLY A 80 7.41 -20.08 7.44
N GLN A 81 6.85 -19.44 8.46
CA GLN A 81 5.44 -19.07 8.51
C GLN A 81 5.14 -17.91 7.55
N THR A 82 4.05 -18.01 6.83
CA THR A 82 3.65 -16.98 5.87
C THR A 82 2.20 -16.62 6.06
N ALA A 83 1.96 -15.33 6.29
CA ALA A 83 0.64 -14.72 6.24
C ALA A 83 0.51 -13.96 4.93
N ILE A 84 -0.61 -14.15 4.27
CA ILE A 84 -0.99 -13.42 3.06
C ILE A 84 -1.84 -12.23 3.48
N LEU A 85 -1.52 -11.06 2.93
CA LEU A 85 -2.32 -9.86 3.06
C LEU A 85 -2.74 -9.43 1.66
N THR A 86 -4.03 -9.39 1.40
CA THR A 86 -4.60 -8.95 0.12
C THR A 86 -5.43 -7.70 0.34
N SER A 87 -5.33 -6.73 -0.58
CA SER A 87 -6.14 -5.52 -0.55
C SER A 87 -6.33 -4.96 -1.96
N GLU A 88 -7.29 -4.07 -2.12
CA GLU A 88 -7.51 -3.34 -3.37
C GLU A 88 -6.49 -2.20 -3.56
N LYS A 89 -6.05 -1.59 -2.44
CA LYS A 89 -5.09 -0.49 -2.45
C LYS A 89 -3.67 -1.00 -2.23
N GLY A 90 -2.74 -0.62 -3.11
CA GLY A 90 -1.35 -1.07 -3.05
C GLY A 90 -0.63 -0.72 -1.75
N ASN A 91 -0.91 0.43 -1.17
CA ASN A 91 -0.22 0.94 0.03
C ASN A 91 -0.87 0.54 1.36
N ALA A 92 -2.12 0.05 1.35
CA ALA A 92 -2.87 -0.21 2.59
C ALA A 92 -2.18 -1.24 3.52
N PRO A 93 -1.69 -2.40 3.03
CA PRO A 93 -1.03 -3.36 3.91
C PRO A 93 0.30 -2.83 4.49
N ALA A 94 1.07 -2.05 3.70
CA ALA A 94 2.33 -1.48 4.15
C ALA A 94 2.13 -0.43 5.26
N LYS A 95 1.18 0.50 5.07
CA LYS A 95 0.80 1.49 6.08
C LYS A 95 0.34 0.82 7.37
N LEU A 96 -0.52 -0.18 7.25
CA LEU A 96 -1.03 -0.94 8.37
C LEU A 96 0.09 -1.64 9.16
N MET A 97 1.03 -2.28 8.46
CA MET A 97 2.19 -2.90 9.11
C MET A 97 3.07 -1.87 9.83
N GLN A 98 3.30 -0.69 9.24
CA GLN A 98 4.04 0.38 9.89
C GLN A 98 3.34 0.91 11.15
N GLU A 99 2.03 1.16 11.07
CA GLU A 99 1.25 1.63 12.22
C GLU A 99 1.22 0.59 13.34
N PHE A 100 1.07 -0.67 12.98
CA PHE A 100 1.08 -1.76 13.95
C PHE A 100 2.44 -1.88 14.65
N ARG A 101 3.54 -1.77 13.90
CA ARG A 101 4.90 -1.77 14.47
C ARG A 101 5.15 -0.59 15.41
N LYS A 102 4.61 0.59 15.11
CA LYS A 102 4.72 1.77 16.00
C LYS A 102 4.03 1.56 17.34
N LYS A 103 2.96 0.75 17.37
CA LYS A 103 2.22 0.40 18.60
C LYS A 103 2.89 -0.71 19.40
N THR A 104 3.81 -1.46 18.79
CA THR A 104 4.53 -2.54 19.48
C THR A 104 5.67 -1.96 20.34
N PRO A 105 5.86 -2.41 21.59
CA PRO A 105 6.92 -1.90 22.44
C PRO A 105 8.30 -2.17 21.83
N LYS A 106 9.22 -1.20 21.98
CA LYS A 106 10.57 -1.20 21.36
C LYS A 106 11.48 -2.37 21.75
N ASN A 107 11.12 -3.11 22.78
CA ASN A 107 11.91 -4.25 23.30
C ASN A 107 11.64 -5.56 22.54
N VAL A 108 10.72 -5.58 21.59
CA VAL A 108 10.38 -6.76 20.79
C VAL A 108 10.68 -6.45 19.32
N GLN A 109 11.23 -7.44 18.60
CA GLN A 109 11.47 -7.28 17.17
C GLN A 109 10.19 -6.79 16.47
N PRO A 110 10.27 -5.77 15.60
CA PRO A 110 9.10 -5.21 14.95
C PRO A 110 8.46 -6.26 14.03
N ARG A 111 7.29 -6.76 14.41
CA ARG A 111 6.52 -7.74 13.63
C ARG A 111 5.14 -7.16 13.30
N PRO A 112 4.53 -7.56 12.18
CA PRO A 112 4.96 -8.55 11.18
C PRO A 112 6.14 -8.07 10.31
N VAL A 113 7.00 -9.00 9.83
CA VAL A 113 8.12 -8.72 8.93
C VAL A 113 7.65 -8.95 7.49
N LEU A 114 7.93 -8.01 6.60
CA LEU A 114 7.64 -8.17 5.17
C LEU A 114 8.65 -9.11 4.55
N LYS A 115 8.19 -10.19 3.94
CA LYS A 115 9.01 -11.08 3.12
C LYS A 115 9.10 -10.59 1.70
N SER A 116 7.95 -10.35 1.10
CA SER A 116 7.83 -9.84 -0.25
C SER A 116 6.44 -9.25 -0.47
N ALA A 117 6.33 -8.39 -1.49
CA ALA A 117 5.07 -7.85 -1.96
C ALA A 117 5.04 -7.94 -3.49
N TRP A 118 3.87 -8.23 -4.02
CA TRP A 118 3.56 -8.21 -5.45
C TRP A 118 2.44 -7.19 -5.68
N ILE A 119 2.72 -6.15 -6.46
CA ILE A 119 1.81 -5.04 -6.70
C ILE A 119 1.88 -4.70 -8.19
N ASP A 120 0.76 -4.83 -8.90
CA ASP A 120 0.65 -4.49 -10.32
C ASP A 120 1.84 -5.00 -11.15
N GLU A 121 2.16 -6.31 -11.03
CA GLU A 121 3.26 -7.01 -11.70
C GLU A 121 4.67 -6.67 -11.20
N ALA A 122 4.83 -5.70 -10.32
CA ALA A 122 6.10 -5.39 -9.69
C ALA A 122 6.31 -6.22 -8.40
N VAL A 123 7.53 -6.76 -8.25
CA VAL A 123 7.92 -7.56 -7.09
C VAL A 123 8.88 -6.79 -6.20
N PHE A 124 8.56 -6.69 -4.93
CA PHE A 124 9.37 -6.06 -3.90
C PHE A 124 9.77 -7.12 -2.87
N ILE A 125 11.06 -7.28 -2.60
CA ILE A 125 11.59 -8.29 -1.69
C ILE A 125 12.29 -7.60 -0.53
N GLY A 126 12.00 -8.06 0.69
CA GLY A 126 12.63 -7.57 1.91
C GLY A 126 11.83 -6.53 2.68
N ASP A 127 12.19 -6.41 3.94
CA ASP A 127 11.51 -5.54 4.91
C ASP A 127 11.83 -4.05 4.70
N ASP A 128 12.98 -3.75 4.10
CA ASP A 128 13.43 -2.37 3.82
C ASP A 128 12.49 -1.64 2.85
N GLN A 129 11.79 -2.39 2.02
CA GLN A 129 10.85 -1.85 1.03
C GLN A 129 9.53 -1.34 1.64
N ILE A 130 9.25 -1.63 2.91
CA ILE A 130 7.99 -1.21 3.56
C ILE A 130 7.81 0.31 3.54
N ALA A 131 8.88 1.07 3.74
CA ALA A 131 8.81 2.53 3.74
C ALA A 131 8.41 3.06 2.36
N LEU A 132 8.99 2.50 1.31
CA LEU A 132 8.66 2.82 -0.08
C LEU A 132 7.24 2.40 -0.41
N LEU A 133 6.85 1.17 -0.06
CA LEU A 133 5.50 0.64 -0.30
C LEU A 133 4.40 1.46 0.41
N ALA A 134 4.68 2.00 1.59
CA ALA A 134 3.74 2.85 2.31
C ALA A 134 3.54 4.23 1.65
N THR A 135 4.53 4.70 0.89
CA THR A 135 4.44 5.98 0.14
C THR A 135 3.83 5.82 -1.25
N LEU A 136 3.65 4.59 -1.75
CA LEU A 136 3.01 4.35 -3.03
C LEU A 136 1.60 4.93 -3.01
N LYS A 137 1.27 5.67 -4.06
CA LYS A 137 -0.08 6.20 -4.27
C LYS A 137 -0.94 5.16 -4.96
N GLY A 138 -2.21 5.10 -4.61
CA GLY A 138 -3.18 4.28 -5.32
C GLY A 138 -3.39 4.78 -6.76
N LYS A 139 -3.87 3.92 -7.65
CA LYS A 139 -4.13 4.25 -9.05
C LYS A 139 -5.03 5.49 -9.19
N GLU A 140 -6.08 5.59 -8.38
CA GLU A 140 -7.00 6.73 -8.38
C GLU A 140 -6.32 8.02 -7.90
N GLU A 141 -5.46 7.91 -6.86
CA GLU A 141 -4.70 9.05 -6.34
C GLU A 141 -3.69 9.56 -7.38
N LEU A 142 -3.03 8.67 -8.12
CA LEU A 142 -2.11 9.03 -9.21
C LEU A 142 -2.85 9.74 -10.35
N ILE A 143 -4.02 9.25 -10.76
CA ILE A 143 -4.84 9.90 -11.78
C ILE A 143 -5.26 11.30 -11.31
N GLY A 144 -5.71 11.44 -10.06
CA GLY A 144 -6.08 12.73 -9.48
C GLY A 144 -4.90 13.71 -9.43
N GLU A 145 -3.70 13.24 -9.11
CA GLU A 145 -2.48 14.05 -9.12
C GLU A 145 -2.12 14.52 -10.53
N ILE A 146 -2.16 13.63 -11.53
CA ILE A 146 -1.91 13.98 -12.93
C ILE A 146 -2.89 15.07 -13.39
N ILE A 147 -4.18 14.92 -13.10
CA ILE A 147 -5.20 15.93 -13.42
C ILE A 147 -4.87 17.25 -12.73
N THR A 148 -4.49 17.22 -11.46
CA THR A 148 -4.13 18.42 -10.69
C THR A 148 -2.88 19.10 -11.27
N LEU A 149 -1.87 18.34 -11.66
CA LEU A 149 -0.65 18.87 -12.29
C LEU A 149 -0.96 19.49 -13.66
N LEU A 150 -1.84 18.91 -14.46
CA LEU A 150 -2.27 19.45 -15.75
C LEU A 150 -3.09 20.75 -15.58
N GLN A 151 -3.86 20.84 -14.51
CA GLN A 151 -4.67 22.03 -14.22
C GLN A 151 -3.88 23.14 -13.50
N SER A 152 -2.75 22.80 -12.85
CA SER A 152 -1.95 23.70 -12.04
C SER A 152 -1.52 24.97 -12.81
N PRO A 153 -0.93 24.88 -14.02
CA PRO A 153 -0.53 26.09 -14.76
C PRO A 153 -1.71 27.02 -15.06
N ILE A 154 -2.86 26.47 -15.39
CA ILE A 154 -4.08 27.25 -15.69
C ILE A 154 -4.58 27.95 -14.42
N LYS A 155 -4.66 27.22 -13.30
CA LYS A 155 -5.06 27.79 -12.00
C LYS A 155 -4.09 28.86 -11.51
N ASN A 156 -2.78 28.65 -11.71
CA ASN A 156 -1.75 29.63 -11.34
C ASN A 156 -1.85 30.92 -12.16
N VAL A 157 -2.11 30.81 -13.48
CA VAL A 157 -2.32 31.99 -14.34
C VAL A 157 -3.58 32.75 -13.93
N ILE A 158 -4.70 32.02 -13.73
CA ILE A 158 -5.96 32.65 -13.30
C ILE A 158 -5.79 33.27 -11.90
N GLY A 159 -5.13 32.59 -10.97
CA GLY A 159 -4.85 33.11 -9.63
C GLY A 159 -3.96 34.35 -9.66
N ALA A 160 -2.95 34.38 -10.55
CA ALA A 160 -2.10 35.56 -10.75
C ALA A 160 -2.89 36.74 -11.33
N LEU A 161 -3.82 36.48 -12.24
CA LEU A 161 -4.68 37.52 -12.83
C LEU A 161 -5.72 38.03 -11.81
N GLN A 162 -6.34 37.14 -11.03
CA GLN A 162 -7.40 37.49 -10.08
C GLN A 162 -6.88 38.07 -8.76
N GLY A 163 -5.78 37.52 -8.22
CA GLY A 163 -5.31 37.83 -6.85
C GLY A 163 -4.01 38.63 -6.77
N GLY A 164 -3.17 38.58 -7.78
CA GLY A 164 -1.82 39.17 -7.71
C GLY A 164 -1.59 40.46 -8.51
N GLY A 165 -2.25 40.58 -9.66
CA GLY A 165 -2.05 41.69 -10.57
C GLY A 165 -2.78 42.97 -10.13
N GLY A 166 -4.06 42.83 -9.80
CA GLY A 166 -4.90 44.00 -9.48
C GLY A 166 -4.49 44.72 -8.20
N HIS A 167 -4.25 43.98 -7.11
CA HIS A 167 -3.87 44.60 -5.83
C HIS A 167 -2.45 45.15 -5.82
N LYS A 168 -1.49 44.52 -6.50
CA LYS A 168 -0.12 45.01 -6.59
C LYS A 168 -0.02 46.23 -7.48
N ILE A 169 -0.73 46.24 -8.61
CA ILE A 169 -0.80 47.39 -9.53
C ILE A 169 -1.53 48.55 -8.86
N ALA A 170 -2.67 48.31 -8.19
CA ALA A 170 -3.38 49.35 -7.45
C ALA A 170 -2.55 49.93 -6.29
N GLY A 171 -1.77 49.11 -5.59
CA GLY A 171 -0.83 49.56 -4.55
C GLY A 171 0.32 50.39 -5.10
N LEU A 172 0.88 50.04 -6.25
CA LEU A 172 1.91 50.81 -6.93
C LEU A 172 1.40 52.17 -7.45
N VAL A 173 0.18 52.16 -8.01
CA VAL A 173 -0.47 53.41 -8.49
C VAL A 173 -0.74 54.35 -7.31
N LYS A 174 -1.28 53.84 -6.18
CA LYS A 174 -1.46 54.67 -4.97
C LYS A 174 -0.13 55.25 -4.43
N ALA A 175 0.90 54.39 -4.38
CA ALA A 175 2.23 54.84 -3.91
C ALA A 175 2.87 55.90 -4.86
N LEU A 176 2.56 55.86 -6.16
CA LEU A 176 2.98 56.88 -7.12
C LEU A 176 2.16 58.18 -7.00
N GLU A 177 0.85 58.09 -6.75
CA GLU A 177 0.01 59.23 -6.47
C GLU A 177 0.40 59.95 -5.20
N GLU A 178 0.69 59.23 -4.13
CA GLU A 178 1.22 59.83 -2.88
C GLU A 178 2.57 60.50 -3.04
N ARG A 179 3.44 59.99 -3.91
CA ARG A 179 4.74 60.64 -4.23
C ARG A 179 4.58 61.86 -5.16
N ALA A 180 3.56 61.87 -5.98
CA ALA A 180 3.30 62.99 -6.88
C ALA A 180 2.57 64.16 -6.19
N SER A 181 1.93 63.88 -5.04
CA SER A 181 1.23 64.84 -4.20
C SER A 181 2.06 65.42 -3.04
N ALA A 182 3.30 64.94 -2.83
CA ALA A 182 4.26 65.43 -1.86
C ALA A 182 5.36 66.26 -2.54
#